data_4858403ba710a435c466db40c2daa98a
#
_entry.id   4858403ba710a435c466db40c2daa98a
#
_cell.length_a   1.000
_cell.length_b   1.000
_cell.length_c   1.000
_cell.angle_alpha   90.00
_cell.angle_beta   90.00
_cell.angle_gamma   90.00
#
_symmetry.space_group_name_H-M   'P 1'
#
loop_
_entity.id
_entity.type
_entity.pdbx_description
1 polymer ?
#
loop_
_entity_poly.entity_id
_entity_poly.type
_entity_poly.pdbx_seq_one_letter_code
_entity_poly.pdbx_strand_id
1 'polypeptide(L)'
;VLFRSQEQTKDMLSLTCQSYYDYEGSAHPSAALTSVNINMKTGEKMTFSDFADPDETAKILFAGKDNTDTAQGYTVLDPEGNPTTEITMKDILEFNFIWMEPTEEALAASLTHFDGDVDDYGADETMGESYVHDGKVYLIFYVSHAMGDYTVVRID
;
A
#
# COMPACT_ATOMS: atom_id res chain seq x y z
N VAL A 1 19.21 2.36 3.45
CA VAL A 1 18.19 3.10 2.69
C VAL A 1 18.43 2.94 1.21
N LEU A 2 17.42 2.57 0.45
CA LEU A 2 17.49 2.38 -1.00
C LEU A 2 16.34 3.14 -1.68
N PHE A 3 16.68 4.07 -2.57
CA PHE A 3 15.73 4.80 -3.40
C PHE A 3 15.61 4.16 -4.78
N ARG A 4 14.38 4.05 -5.29
CA ARG A 4 14.10 3.54 -6.65
C ARG A 4 13.08 4.44 -7.34
N SER A 5 13.35 4.77 -8.63
CA SER A 5 12.33 5.28 -9.53
C SER A 5 11.51 4.09 -10.02
N GLN A 6 10.21 4.11 -9.76
CA GLN A 6 9.28 3.04 -10.15
C GLN A 6 8.64 3.34 -11.49
N GLU A 7 8.22 4.59 -11.70
CA GLU A 7 7.62 5.07 -12.94
C GLU A 7 8.11 6.48 -13.23
N GLN A 8 8.39 6.76 -14.48
CA GLN A 8 8.70 8.12 -14.95
C GLN A 8 8.08 8.35 -16.32
N THR A 9 7.08 9.21 -16.36
CA THR A 9 6.43 9.67 -17.58
C THR A 9 6.54 11.19 -17.69
N LYS A 10 5.99 11.77 -18.75
CA LYS A 10 5.89 13.24 -18.88
C LYS A 10 4.92 13.87 -17.86
N ASP A 11 4.03 13.07 -17.27
CA ASP A 11 2.96 13.52 -16.38
C ASP A 11 3.20 13.15 -14.92
N MET A 12 3.93 12.06 -14.64
CA MET A 12 4.14 11.52 -13.31
C MET A 12 5.55 11.00 -13.10
N LEU A 13 6.08 11.21 -11.90
CA LEU A 13 7.24 10.53 -11.33
C LEU A 13 6.80 9.80 -10.06
N SER A 14 6.99 8.48 -10.00
CA SER A 14 6.73 7.65 -8.84
C SER A 14 8.04 7.09 -8.29
N LEU A 15 8.31 7.34 -7.03
CA LEU A 15 9.53 6.94 -6.33
C LEU A 15 9.18 6.09 -5.12
N THR A 16 10.03 5.12 -4.80
CA THR A 16 9.98 4.39 -3.52
C THR A 16 11.29 4.52 -2.77
N CYS A 17 11.19 4.45 -1.44
CA CYS A 17 12.31 4.42 -0.52
C CYS A 17 12.14 3.23 0.41
N GLN A 18 13.05 2.26 0.31
CA GLN A 18 13.13 1.14 1.23
C GLN A 18 14.20 1.42 2.28
N SER A 19 13.86 1.25 3.54
CA SER A 19 14.77 1.45 4.67
C SER A 19 14.70 0.28 5.65
N TYR A 20 15.82 0.04 6.33
CA TYR A 20 15.94 -0.95 7.38
C TYR A 20 16.46 -0.25 8.63
N TYR A 21 15.85 -0.56 9.76
CA TYR A 21 16.18 0.00 11.05
C TYR A 21 16.60 -1.14 11.98
N ASP A 22 17.82 -1.05 12.49
CA ASP A 22 18.35 -1.98 13.50
C ASP A 22 18.59 -1.20 14.79
N TYR A 23 17.84 -1.57 15.84
CA TYR A 23 17.98 -0.96 17.16
C TYR A 23 18.69 -1.92 18.11
N GLU A 24 19.60 -1.41 18.93
CA GLU A 24 20.26 -2.20 19.97
C GLU A 24 19.20 -2.85 20.89
N GLY A 25 19.21 -4.18 20.96
CA GLY A 25 18.25 -4.97 21.73
C GLY A 25 17.01 -5.44 20.97
N SER A 26 16.82 -5.08 19.69
CA SER A 26 15.81 -5.69 18.86
C SER A 26 16.20 -7.11 18.43
N ALA A 27 15.22 -8.00 18.32
CA ALA A 27 15.46 -9.39 17.89
C ALA A 27 15.89 -9.50 16.43
N HIS A 28 15.45 -8.55 15.61
CA HIS A 28 15.78 -8.42 14.18
C HIS A 28 15.46 -7.00 13.69
N PRO A 29 16.05 -6.55 12.58
CA PRO A 29 15.77 -5.25 12.00
C PRO A 29 14.30 -5.10 11.57
N SER A 30 13.76 -3.89 11.70
CA SER A 30 12.50 -3.49 11.09
C SER A 30 12.72 -2.97 9.68
N ALA A 31 11.73 -3.16 8.82
CA ALA A 31 11.73 -2.66 7.46
C ALA A 31 10.62 -1.62 7.24
N ALA A 32 10.86 -0.66 6.36
CA ALA A 32 9.83 0.24 5.87
C ALA A 32 9.98 0.44 4.36
N LEU A 33 8.84 0.50 3.68
CA LEU A 33 8.75 0.93 2.30
C LEU A 33 7.84 2.15 2.26
N THR A 34 8.36 3.26 1.76
CA THR A 34 7.62 4.50 1.59
C THR A 34 7.64 4.93 0.13
N SER A 35 6.69 5.76 -0.26
CA SER A 35 6.59 6.25 -1.64
C SER A 35 6.34 7.75 -1.71
N VAL A 36 6.59 8.32 -2.88
CA VAL A 36 6.16 9.66 -3.26
C VAL A 36 5.83 9.69 -4.74
N ASN A 37 4.67 10.24 -5.05
CA ASN A 37 4.21 10.46 -6.41
C ASN A 37 4.19 11.97 -6.69
N ILE A 38 4.74 12.38 -7.82
CA ILE A 38 4.91 13.80 -8.17
C ILE A 38 4.30 14.05 -9.54
N ASN A 39 3.45 15.06 -9.63
CA ASN A 39 2.97 15.58 -10.89
C ASN A 39 4.10 16.33 -11.60
N MET A 40 4.55 15.82 -12.71
CA MET A 40 5.70 16.36 -13.44
C MET A 40 5.43 17.70 -14.11
N LYS A 41 4.16 18.13 -14.23
CA LYS A 41 3.79 19.43 -14.78
C LYS A 41 3.77 20.52 -13.73
N THR A 42 3.30 20.21 -12.51
CA THR A 42 3.13 21.18 -11.42
C THR A 42 4.23 21.10 -10.37
N GLY A 43 4.89 19.94 -10.23
CA GLY A 43 5.85 19.65 -9.18
C GLY A 43 5.19 19.30 -7.83
N GLU A 44 3.87 19.21 -7.78
CA GLU A 44 3.12 18.91 -6.57
C GLU A 44 3.09 17.40 -6.28
N LYS A 45 2.98 17.06 -4.99
CA LYS A 45 2.72 15.69 -4.54
C LYS A 45 1.35 15.25 -5.05
N MET A 46 1.27 14.00 -5.49
CA MET A 46 0.01 13.33 -5.86
C MET A 46 -0.34 12.31 -4.78
N THR A 47 -1.62 12.19 -4.50
CA THR A 47 -2.20 11.15 -3.65
C THR A 47 -2.78 10.02 -4.51
N PHE A 48 -3.15 8.91 -3.91
CA PHE A 48 -3.75 7.77 -4.60
C PHE A 48 -4.97 8.18 -5.46
N SER A 49 -5.82 9.05 -4.93
CA SER A 49 -7.03 9.55 -5.62
C SER A 49 -6.74 10.36 -6.89
N ASP A 50 -5.52 10.83 -7.10
CA ASP A 50 -5.14 11.57 -8.32
C ASP A 50 -4.90 10.65 -9.53
N PHE A 51 -4.69 9.36 -9.33
CA PHE A 51 -4.38 8.41 -10.41
C PHE A 51 -5.11 7.08 -10.33
N ALA A 52 -5.90 6.83 -9.28
CA ALA A 52 -6.73 5.64 -9.14
C ALA A 52 -8.06 5.98 -8.44
N ASP A 53 -9.06 5.12 -8.60
CA ASP A 53 -10.37 5.26 -7.98
C ASP A 53 -10.40 4.47 -6.66
N PRO A 54 -10.55 5.14 -5.48
CA PRO A 54 -10.60 4.47 -4.19
C PRO A 54 -11.76 3.50 -4.04
N ASP A 55 -12.95 3.85 -4.54
CA ASP A 55 -14.15 3.01 -4.41
C ASP A 55 -14.03 1.73 -5.25
N GLU A 56 -13.62 1.85 -6.50
CA GLU A 56 -13.41 0.67 -7.36
C GLU A 56 -12.27 -0.21 -6.85
N THR A 57 -11.20 0.40 -6.33
CA THR A 57 -10.09 -0.36 -5.74
C THR A 57 -10.52 -1.09 -4.47
N ALA A 58 -11.23 -0.43 -3.56
CA ALA A 58 -11.76 -1.04 -2.33
C ALA A 58 -12.66 -2.24 -2.65
N LYS A 59 -13.54 -2.09 -3.64
CA LYS A 59 -14.43 -3.16 -4.11
C LYS A 59 -13.65 -4.39 -4.60
N ILE A 60 -12.60 -4.19 -5.41
CA ILE A 60 -11.73 -5.28 -5.91
C ILE A 60 -11.07 -6.00 -4.73
N LEU A 61 -10.44 -5.25 -3.82
CA LEU A 61 -9.72 -5.81 -2.68
C LEU A 61 -10.65 -6.53 -1.71
N PHE A 62 -11.80 -5.92 -1.41
CA PHE A 62 -12.75 -6.45 -0.44
C PHE A 62 -13.46 -7.70 -0.95
N ALA A 63 -13.84 -7.75 -2.22
CA ALA A 63 -14.46 -8.92 -2.85
C ALA A 63 -13.53 -10.14 -2.85
N GLY A 64 -12.22 -9.91 -2.94
CA GLY A 64 -11.21 -10.96 -2.94
C GLY A 64 -10.66 -11.36 -1.59
N LYS A 65 -11.04 -10.68 -0.48
CA LYS A 65 -10.37 -10.82 0.83
C LYS A 65 -10.35 -12.24 1.40
N ASP A 66 -11.39 -13.03 1.16
CA ASP A 66 -11.54 -14.40 1.68
C ASP A 66 -11.00 -15.47 0.71
N ASN A 67 -10.42 -15.06 -0.40
CA ASN A 67 -10.02 -15.96 -1.48
C ASN A 67 -8.51 -15.99 -1.63
N THR A 68 -7.94 -17.17 -1.67
CA THR A 68 -6.50 -17.40 -1.89
C THR A 68 -6.15 -17.55 -3.37
N ASP A 69 -7.12 -17.42 -4.28
CA ASP A 69 -6.92 -17.60 -5.70
C ASP A 69 -6.49 -16.26 -6.35
N THR A 70 -5.37 -16.28 -7.06
CA THR A 70 -4.68 -15.11 -7.63
C THR A 70 -5.42 -14.43 -8.81
N ALA A 71 -6.65 -14.84 -9.13
CA ALA A 71 -7.40 -14.37 -10.31
C ALA A 71 -8.37 -13.21 -10.03
N GLN A 72 -8.13 -12.36 -9.00
CA GLN A 72 -9.19 -11.48 -8.49
C GLN A 72 -8.97 -9.97 -8.69
N GLY A 73 -8.16 -9.58 -9.66
CA GLY A 73 -7.92 -8.17 -9.94
C GLY A 73 -6.84 -7.54 -9.04
N TYR A 74 -6.21 -8.31 -8.17
CA TYR A 74 -5.03 -7.89 -7.40
C TYR A 74 -4.10 -9.07 -7.10
N THR A 75 -2.86 -8.76 -6.74
CA THR A 75 -1.84 -9.73 -6.32
C THR A 75 -1.11 -9.21 -5.08
N VAL A 76 -1.05 -10.00 -4.01
CA VAL A 76 -0.18 -9.71 -2.85
C VAL A 76 1.24 -10.13 -3.17
N LEU A 77 2.21 -9.28 -2.84
CA LEU A 77 3.62 -9.47 -3.16
C LEU A 77 4.46 -9.64 -1.87
N ASP A 78 5.46 -10.52 -1.94
CA ASP A 78 6.50 -10.61 -0.94
C ASP A 78 7.48 -9.41 -1.00
N PRO A 79 8.40 -9.24 -0.04
CA PRO A 79 9.38 -8.15 -0.06
C PRO A 79 10.32 -8.14 -1.28
N GLU A 80 10.48 -9.26 -1.95
CA GLU A 80 11.25 -9.43 -3.19
C GLU A 80 10.43 -9.05 -4.44
N GLY A 81 9.12 -8.81 -4.27
CA GLY A 81 8.20 -8.43 -5.35
C GLY A 81 7.57 -9.62 -6.09
N ASN A 82 7.66 -10.84 -5.56
CA ASN A 82 7.03 -12.01 -6.15
C ASN A 82 5.61 -12.22 -5.57
N PRO A 83 4.66 -12.79 -6.34
CA PRO A 83 3.37 -13.18 -5.81
C PRO A 83 3.50 -14.13 -4.61
N THR A 84 2.76 -13.83 -3.54
CA THR A 84 2.74 -14.67 -2.34
C THR A 84 1.31 -14.99 -1.90
N THR A 85 1.15 -16.11 -1.19
CA THR A 85 -0.08 -16.49 -0.50
C THR A 85 0.13 -16.62 1.01
N GLU A 86 1.33 -16.28 1.51
CA GLU A 86 1.67 -16.33 2.94
C GLU A 86 0.96 -15.22 3.73
N ILE A 87 0.68 -14.09 3.06
CA ILE A 87 -0.11 -12.97 3.58
C ILE A 87 -1.30 -12.81 2.64
N THR A 88 -2.51 -12.83 3.20
CA THR A 88 -3.74 -12.65 2.44
C THR A 88 -4.29 -11.23 2.61
N MET A 89 -5.18 -10.80 1.71
CA MET A 89 -5.88 -9.52 1.89
C MET A 89 -6.67 -9.48 3.20
N LYS A 90 -7.21 -10.61 3.64
CA LYS A 90 -7.89 -10.72 4.93
C LYS A 90 -6.94 -10.38 6.08
N ASP A 91 -5.73 -10.94 6.10
CA ASP A 91 -4.72 -10.66 7.13
C ASP A 91 -4.36 -9.17 7.16
N ILE A 92 -4.21 -8.56 5.98
CA ILE A 92 -3.92 -7.13 5.83
C ILE A 92 -5.05 -6.29 6.43
N LEU A 93 -6.31 -6.59 6.08
CA LEU A 93 -7.47 -5.85 6.57
C LEU A 93 -7.66 -6.05 8.07
N GLU A 94 -7.55 -7.26 8.60
CA GLU A 94 -7.66 -7.54 10.03
C GLU A 94 -6.58 -6.81 10.84
N PHE A 95 -5.37 -6.67 10.32
CA PHE A 95 -4.31 -5.91 10.98
C PHE A 95 -4.57 -4.41 10.95
N ASN A 96 -5.02 -3.86 9.81
CA ASN A 96 -5.18 -2.42 9.64
C ASN A 96 -6.48 -1.89 10.27
N PHE A 97 -7.51 -2.72 10.44
CA PHE A 97 -8.81 -2.36 11.04
C PHE A 97 -9.03 -3.08 12.38
N ILE A 98 -8.02 -3.10 13.26
CA ILE A 98 -8.02 -3.87 14.53
C ILE A 98 -9.12 -3.48 15.53
N TRP A 99 -9.70 -2.28 15.37
CA TRP A 99 -10.73 -1.76 16.29
C TRP A 99 -12.16 -1.93 15.76
N MET A 100 -12.32 -2.41 14.53
CA MET A 100 -13.62 -2.59 13.89
C MET A 100 -13.57 -3.75 12.88
N GLU A 101 -14.72 -4.29 12.53
CA GLU A 101 -14.80 -5.21 11.40
C GLU A 101 -14.56 -4.41 10.09
N PRO A 102 -13.61 -4.83 9.23
CA PRO A 102 -13.33 -4.10 7.99
C PRO A 102 -14.54 -4.16 7.06
N THR A 103 -14.91 -3.01 6.51
CA THR A 103 -15.94 -2.88 5.48
C THR A 103 -15.35 -2.31 4.19
N GLU A 104 -16.06 -2.49 3.08
CA GLU A 104 -15.66 -1.91 1.80
C GLU A 104 -15.60 -0.38 1.88
N GLU A 105 -16.58 0.24 2.57
CA GLU A 105 -16.65 1.69 2.74
C GLU A 105 -15.48 2.23 3.58
N ALA A 106 -15.10 1.53 4.67
CA ALA A 106 -13.97 1.94 5.50
C ALA A 106 -12.64 1.82 4.72
N LEU A 107 -12.50 0.79 3.89
CA LEU A 107 -11.33 0.64 3.02
C LEU A 107 -11.29 1.74 1.95
N ALA A 108 -12.42 2.07 1.32
CA ALA A 108 -12.51 3.15 0.33
C ALA A 108 -12.14 4.50 0.95
N ALA A 109 -12.65 4.79 2.16
CA ALA A 109 -12.29 6.00 2.90
C ALA A 109 -10.78 6.06 3.19
N SER A 110 -10.19 4.98 3.66
CA SER A 110 -8.73 4.88 3.88
C SER A 110 -7.94 5.14 2.60
N LEU A 111 -8.33 4.50 1.49
CA LEU A 111 -7.67 4.67 0.19
C LEU A 111 -7.75 6.10 -0.34
N THR A 112 -8.84 6.82 -0.03
CA THR A 112 -8.99 8.24 -0.40
C THR A 112 -7.88 9.10 0.21
N HIS A 113 -7.36 8.72 1.38
CA HIS A 113 -6.31 9.46 2.10
C HIS A 113 -4.90 8.86 1.91
N PHE A 114 -4.74 7.74 1.18
CA PHE A 114 -3.41 7.19 0.90
C PHE A 114 -2.51 8.24 0.25
N ASP A 115 -1.24 8.24 0.64
CA ASP A 115 -0.24 9.25 0.28
C ASP A 115 -0.52 10.67 0.84
N GLY A 116 -1.58 10.84 1.62
CA GLY A 116 -1.90 12.09 2.32
C GLY A 116 -1.01 12.35 3.53
N ASP A 117 -1.30 13.42 4.25
CA ASP A 117 -0.67 13.70 5.54
C ASP A 117 -1.35 12.90 6.65
N VAL A 118 -0.61 12.54 7.69
CA VAL A 118 -1.12 11.71 8.81
C VAL A 118 -2.32 12.35 9.53
N ASP A 119 -2.46 13.65 9.48
CA ASP A 119 -3.56 14.40 10.11
C ASP A 119 -4.87 14.33 9.29
N ASP A 120 -4.82 13.81 8.05
CA ASP A 120 -5.98 13.70 7.16
C ASP A 120 -6.79 12.43 7.42
N TYR A 121 -6.23 11.45 8.14
CA TYR A 121 -6.89 10.17 8.39
C TYR A 121 -7.94 10.28 9.50
N GLY A 122 -9.12 9.69 9.27
CA GLY A 122 -10.15 9.50 10.29
C GLY A 122 -9.75 8.47 11.35
N ALA A 123 -10.51 8.42 12.45
CA ALA A 123 -10.24 7.52 13.57
C ALA A 123 -10.34 6.03 13.20
N ASP A 124 -11.14 5.72 12.18
CA ASP A 124 -11.43 4.36 11.71
C ASP A 124 -10.73 4.04 10.37
N GLU A 125 -9.76 4.86 9.97
CA GLU A 125 -9.02 4.72 8.71
C GLU A 125 -7.60 4.20 8.98
N THR A 126 -7.04 3.50 8.01
CA THR A 126 -5.66 3.04 8.05
C THR A 126 -4.78 3.90 7.16
N MET A 127 -3.54 4.10 7.60
CA MET A 127 -2.53 4.77 6.79
C MET A 127 -1.94 3.80 5.77
N GLY A 128 -1.64 4.33 4.59
CA GLY A 128 -0.95 3.60 3.55
C GLY A 128 -0.39 4.53 2.50
N GLU A 129 0.41 3.98 1.65
CA GLU A 129 1.04 4.70 0.54
C GLU A 129 0.85 3.91 -0.75
N SER A 130 1.07 4.57 -1.87
CA SER A 130 0.92 3.95 -3.18
C SER A 130 2.01 4.40 -4.15
N TYR A 131 2.29 3.59 -5.15
CA TYR A 131 3.16 3.95 -6.25
C TYR A 131 2.68 3.33 -7.56
N VAL A 132 3.18 3.87 -8.67
CA VAL A 132 2.93 3.32 -10.00
C VAL A 132 4.22 2.68 -10.53
N HIS A 133 4.11 1.51 -11.14
CA HIS A 133 5.21 0.84 -11.82
C HIS A 133 4.67 0.08 -13.04
N ASP A 134 5.29 0.32 -14.21
CA ASP A 134 4.85 -0.24 -15.50
C ASP A 134 3.35 -0.03 -15.78
N GLY A 135 2.82 1.15 -15.42
CA GLY A 135 1.43 1.52 -15.60
C GLY A 135 0.44 0.80 -14.67
N LYS A 136 0.91 0.03 -13.70
CA LYS A 136 0.09 -0.60 -12.66
C LYS A 136 0.22 0.12 -11.34
N VAL A 137 -0.83 0.07 -10.53
CA VAL A 137 -0.88 0.67 -9.20
C VAL A 137 -0.49 -0.37 -8.16
N TYR A 138 0.33 0.05 -7.21
CA TYR A 138 0.79 -0.74 -6.08
C TYR A 138 0.42 0.00 -4.80
N LEU A 139 -0.17 -0.72 -3.85
CA LEU A 139 -0.54 -0.24 -2.52
C LEU A 139 0.42 -0.81 -1.49
N ILE A 140 0.92 0.03 -0.62
CA ILE A 140 1.78 -0.35 0.52
C ILE A 140 0.91 -0.32 1.77
N PHE A 141 0.71 -1.48 2.37
CA PHE A 141 0.04 -1.62 3.66
C PHE A 141 1.06 -1.96 4.74
N TYR A 142 0.92 -1.33 5.90
CA TYR A 142 1.66 -1.74 7.08
C TYR A 142 1.06 -3.03 7.65
N VAL A 143 1.90 -3.92 8.13
CA VAL A 143 1.52 -5.17 8.78
C VAL A 143 2.38 -5.38 10.02
N SER A 144 2.09 -6.41 10.83
CA SER A 144 2.89 -6.68 12.02
C SER A 144 4.33 -7.01 11.65
N HIS A 145 5.24 -6.73 12.58
CA HIS A 145 6.66 -7.07 12.45
C HIS A 145 6.90 -8.56 12.16
N ALA A 146 6.07 -9.43 12.72
CA ALA A 146 6.10 -10.88 12.43
C ALA A 146 5.72 -11.23 10.99
N MET A 147 5.03 -10.32 10.29
CA MET A 147 4.62 -10.44 8.89
C MET A 147 5.55 -9.63 7.93
N GLY A 148 6.60 -8.99 8.46
CA GLY A 148 7.60 -8.26 7.66
C GLY A 148 7.46 -6.74 7.66
N ASP A 149 6.67 -6.16 8.57
CA ASP A 149 6.43 -4.71 8.76
C ASP A 149 5.56 -4.05 7.68
N TYR A 150 5.66 -4.45 6.43
CA TYR A 150 4.81 -4.00 5.34
C TYR A 150 4.57 -5.11 4.32
N THR A 151 3.55 -4.95 3.54
CA THR A 151 3.26 -5.77 2.36
C THR A 151 2.82 -4.88 1.21
N VAL A 152 2.97 -5.37 0.00
CA VAL A 152 2.59 -4.64 -1.21
C VAL A 152 1.48 -5.40 -1.93
N VAL A 153 0.46 -4.69 -2.36
CA VAL A 153 -0.64 -5.22 -3.16
C VAL A 153 -0.65 -4.53 -4.51
N ARG A 154 -0.47 -5.30 -5.57
CA ARG A 154 -0.57 -4.81 -6.95
C ARG A 154 -2.01 -4.94 -7.43
N ILE A 155 -2.56 -3.89 -7.99
CA ILE A 155 -3.83 -3.92 -8.73
C ILE A 155 -3.55 -4.36 -10.17
N ASP A 156 -4.25 -5.41 -10.61
CA ASP A 156 -4.00 -6.08 -11.90
C ASP A 156 -4.83 -5.53 -13.07
#